data_a3484861fe94a3a69430f1ebb0f0efcb
#
_entry.id   a3484861fe94a3a69430f1ebb0f0efcb
#
_cell.length_a   1.000
_cell.length_b   1.000
_cell.length_c   1.000
_cell.angle_alpha   90.00
_cell.angle_beta   90.00
_cell.angle_gamma   90.00
#
_symmetry.space_group_name_H-M   'P 1'
#
loop_
_entity.id
_entity.type
_entity.pdbx_description
1 polymer ?
#
loop_
_entity_poly.entity_id
_entity_poly.type
_entity_poly.pdbx_seq_one_letter_code
_entity_poly.pdbx_strand_id
1 'polypeptide(L)'
;MAATDADVQLFWGEPLDGIAERISTLRQLESDLEREHAPLEFGLRITTLIRDTTEQAWADAEARVTTMAEAHGSKDRRWFKAVGQQRLLELAERGEVLDDNLYTAPGKYGGGGAGTTWLVGSAEDVAKSLRRYQDLGITHFILSDTPYREETIRVGDQLLPLLKNS
;
A
#
# COMPACT_ATOMS: atom_id res chain seq x y z
N MET A 1 14.39 11.21 13.95
CA MET A 1 14.42 9.76 14.26
C MET A 1 14.58 8.94 12.98
N ALA A 2 13.58 8.80 12.06
CA ALA A 2 13.83 8.00 10.86
C ALA A 2 14.99 8.58 10.01
N ALA A 3 14.98 9.87 9.71
CA ALA A 3 16.04 10.52 8.93
C ALA A 3 17.43 10.49 9.58
N THR A 4 17.52 10.27 10.90
CA THR A 4 18.80 10.19 11.60
C THR A 4 19.31 8.76 11.75
N ASP A 5 18.44 7.84 12.19
CA ASP A 5 18.90 6.58 12.79
C ASP A 5 18.35 5.31 12.11
N ALA A 6 17.30 5.41 11.28
CA ALA A 6 16.72 4.24 10.63
C ALA A 6 17.47 3.90 9.33
N ASP A 7 17.58 2.61 9.01
CA ASP A 7 18.08 2.15 7.71
C ASP A 7 16.98 2.25 6.64
N VAL A 8 15.76 1.90 6.99
CA VAL A 8 14.59 1.90 6.09
C VAL A 8 13.41 2.60 6.74
N GLN A 9 12.79 3.56 6.03
CA GLN A 9 11.48 4.10 6.38
C GLN A 9 10.39 3.34 5.62
N LEU A 10 9.54 2.63 6.35
CA LEU A 10 8.42 1.92 5.76
C LEU A 10 7.17 2.80 5.73
N PHE A 11 6.56 2.93 4.56
CA PHE A 11 5.27 3.59 4.37
C PHE A 11 4.14 2.56 4.27
N TRP A 12 2.94 2.97 4.60
CA TRP A 12 1.74 2.26 4.20
C TRP A 12 1.37 2.63 2.76
N GLY A 13 0.53 1.81 2.11
CA GLY A 13 0.04 2.10 0.77
C GLY A 13 -0.70 3.43 0.72
N GLU A 14 -0.05 4.41 0.13
CA GLU A 14 -0.58 5.75 -0.12
C GLU A 14 -0.49 6.02 -1.64
N PRO A 15 -1.24 7.01 -2.17
CA PRO A 15 -1.09 7.42 -3.57
C PRO A 15 0.32 7.88 -3.89
N LEU A 16 0.68 7.81 -5.15
CA LEU A 16 2.02 8.16 -5.63
C LEU A 16 2.44 9.59 -5.27
N ASP A 17 1.50 10.54 -5.33
CA ASP A 17 1.74 11.93 -4.93
C ASP A 17 2.14 12.05 -3.46
N GLY A 18 1.42 11.36 -2.58
CA GLY A 18 1.72 11.35 -1.15
C GLY A 18 3.05 10.68 -0.81
N ILE A 19 3.39 9.58 -1.48
CA ILE A 19 4.71 8.92 -1.33
C ILE A 19 5.83 9.83 -1.81
N ALA A 20 5.68 10.47 -2.98
CA ALA A 20 6.69 11.38 -3.54
C ALA A 20 6.98 12.56 -2.60
N GLU A 21 5.95 13.19 -2.04
CA GLU A 21 6.08 14.29 -1.08
C GLU A 21 6.83 13.85 0.18
N ARG A 22 6.51 12.66 0.72
CA ARG A 22 7.16 12.14 1.93
C ARG A 22 8.61 11.78 1.71
N ILE A 23 8.94 11.17 0.57
CA ILE A 23 10.32 10.87 0.21
C ILE A 23 11.11 12.16 0.09
N SER A 24 10.58 13.17 -0.61
CA SER A 24 11.21 14.47 -0.75
C SER A 24 11.48 15.13 0.61
N THR A 25 10.48 15.12 1.50
CA THR A 25 10.61 15.67 2.86
C THR A 25 11.71 14.95 3.67
N LEU A 26 11.76 13.61 3.60
CA LEU A 26 12.76 12.85 4.34
C LEU A 26 14.16 13.04 3.77
N ARG A 27 14.34 13.15 2.45
CA ARG A 27 15.61 13.47 1.80
C ARG A 27 16.13 14.86 2.23
N GLN A 28 15.23 15.84 2.32
CA GLN A 28 15.60 17.17 2.83
C GLN A 28 16.05 17.09 4.28
N LEU A 29 15.32 16.35 5.13
CA LEU A 29 15.70 16.16 6.53
C LEU A 29 17.04 15.42 6.70
N GLU A 30 17.36 14.44 5.86
CA GLU A 30 18.69 13.79 5.86
C GLU A 30 19.80 14.80 5.63
N SER A 31 19.59 15.71 4.67
CA SER A 31 20.56 16.76 4.35
C SER A 31 20.70 17.78 5.49
N ASP A 32 19.58 18.24 6.04
CA ASP A 32 19.55 19.26 7.09
C ASP A 32 20.14 18.75 8.42
N LEU A 33 20.02 17.45 8.68
CA LEU A 33 20.52 16.81 9.91
C LEU A 33 21.92 16.23 9.78
N GLU A 34 22.58 16.44 8.63
CA GLU A 34 23.93 15.93 8.35
C GLU A 34 24.07 14.44 8.72
N ARG A 35 23.15 13.61 8.18
CA ARG A 35 23.10 12.18 8.50
C ARG A 35 24.46 11.50 8.33
N GLU A 36 24.95 10.84 9.38
CA GLU A 36 26.25 10.14 9.39
C GLU A 36 26.18 8.70 8.84
N HIS A 37 24.97 8.13 8.66
CA HIS A 37 24.74 6.77 8.18
C HIS A 37 24.54 6.74 6.66
N ALA A 38 24.47 5.52 6.10
CA ALA A 38 24.08 5.32 4.72
C ALA A 38 22.73 6.00 4.41
N PRO A 39 22.48 6.43 3.16
CA PRO A 39 21.22 7.07 2.79
C PRO A 39 20.02 6.23 3.22
N LEU A 40 19.00 6.90 3.76
CA LEU A 40 17.75 6.24 4.17
C LEU A 40 17.08 5.54 2.98
N GLU A 41 16.79 4.26 3.11
CA GLU A 41 16.02 3.52 2.11
C GLU A 41 14.52 3.62 2.41
N PHE A 42 13.69 3.36 1.37
CA PHE A 42 12.25 3.48 1.49
C PHE A 42 11.56 2.16 1.17
N GLY A 43 10.59 1.80 1.99
CA GLY A 43 9.77 0.63 1.81
C GLY A 43 8.29 0.96 1.76
N LEU A 44 7.52 0.12 1.09
CA LEU A 44 6.07 0.19 0.99
C LEU A 44 5.43 -1.11 1.47
N ARG A 45 4.52 -1.01 2.43
CA ARG A 45 3.64 -2.12 2.83
C ARG A 45 2.27 -1.91 2.22
N ILE A 46 1.83 -2.84 1.38
CA ILE A 46 0.57 -2.75 0.67
C ILE A 46 -0.05 -4.14 0.46
N THR A 47 -1.37 -4.22 0.43
CA THR A 47 -2.08 -5.43 0.04
C THR A 47 -2.15 -5.50 -1.49
N THR A 48 -1.89 -6.68 -2.05
CA THR A 48 -1.95 -6.93 -3.50
C THR A 48 -3.00 -7.99 -3.80
N LEU A 49 -4.18 -7.56 -4.27
CA LEU A 49 -5.24 -8.47 -4.65
C LEU A 49 -5.14 -8.76 -6.15
N ILE A 50 -4.57 -9.93 -6.47
CA ILE A 50 -4.26 -10.36 -7.83
C ILE A 50 -5.22 -11.48 -8.23
N ARG A 51 -5.83 -11.37 -9.44
CA ARG A 51 -6.62 -12.44 -10.06
C ARG A 51 -6.20 -12.59 -11.53
N ASP A 52 -6.72 -13.64 -12.17
CA ASP A 52 -6.36 -13.93 -13.56
C ASP A 52 -6.77 -12.82 -14.52
N THR A 53 -7.81 -12.06 -14.19
CA THR A 53 -8.20 -10.84 -14.92
C THR A 53 -8.48 -9.69 -13.95
N THR A 54 -8.38 -8.48 -14.46
CA THR A 54 -8.66 -7.25 -13.71
C THR A 54 -10.11 -7.21 -13.22
N GLU A 55 -11.06 -7.66 -14.04
CA GLU A 55 -12.49 -7.73 -13.68
C GLU A 55 -12.74 -8.69 -12.52
N GLN A 56 -12.09 -9.86 -12.53
CA GLN A 56 -12.19 -10.82 -11.42
C GLN A 56 -11.58 -10.24 -10.13
N ALA A 57 -10.46 -9.54 -10.23
CA ALA A 57 -9.82 -8.89 -9.08
C ALA A 57 -10.76 -7.85 -8.45
N TRP A 58 -11.37 -7.01 -9.24
CA TRP A 58 -12.31 -6.00 -8.74
C TRP A 58 -13.57 -6.62 -8.15
N ALA A 59 -14.15 -7.64 -8.78
CA ALA A 59 -15.31 -8.34 -8.25
C ALA A 59 -15.01 -8.98 -6.87
N ASP A 60 -13.83 -9.57 -6.69
CA ASP A 60 -13.39 -10.12 -5.40
C ASP A 60 -13.12 -9.02 -4.37
N ALA A 61 -12.49 -7.91 -4.76
CA ALA A 61 -12.25 -6.77 -3.89
C ALA A 61 -13.54 -6.17 -3.34
N GLU A 62 -14.53 -5.94 -4.18
CA GLU A 62 -15.85 -5.42 -3.80
C GLU A 62 -16.60 -6.39 -2.89
N ALA A 63 -16.58 -7.70 -3.19
CA ALA A 63 -17.20 -8.71 -2.35
C ALA A 63 -16.57 -8.76 -0.95
N ARG A 64 -15.24 -8.66 -0.85
CA ARG A 64 -14.52 -8.61 0.44
C ARG A 64 -14.87 -7.35 1.22
N VAL A 65 -14.90 -6.19 0.58
CA VAL A 65 -15.26 -4.93 1.24
C VAL A 65 -16.71 -4.96 1.72
N THR A 66 -17.64 -5.53 0.95
CA THR A 66 -19.01 -5.74 1.37
C THR A 66 -19.09 -6.61 2.64
N THR A 67 -18.36 -7.72 2.67
CA THR A 67 -18.27 -8.60 3.86
C THR A 67 -17.67 -7.85 5.06
N MET A 68 -16.65 -7.01 4.84
CA MET A 68 -16.07 -6.19 5.91
C MET A 68 -17.08 -5.17 6.44
N ALA A 69 -17.87 -4.55 5.58
CA ALA A 69 -18.90 -3.60 5.95
C ALA A 69 -20.00 -4.27 6.80
N GLU A 70 -20.47 -5.44 6.41
CA GLU A 70 -21.45 -6.23 7.15
C GLU A 70 -20.94 -6.68 8.53
N ALA A 71 -19.68 -7.10 8.61
CA ALA A 71 -19.09 -7.60 9.85
C ALA A 71 -18.75 -6.49 10.87
N HIS A 72 -18.35 -5.30 10.41
CA HIS A 72 -17.80 -4.27 11.28
C HIS A 72 -18.66 -3.02 11.38
N GLY A 73 -19.63 -2.83 10.46
CA GLY A 73 -20.34 -1.56 10.31
C GLY A 73 -19.38 -0.40 10.00
N SER A 74 -19.90 0.76 9.70
CA SER A 74 -19.08 1.98 9.60
C SER A 74 -18.66 2.42 11.02
N LYS A 75 -17.41 2.19 11.39
CA LYS A 75 -16.92 2.68 12.67
C LYS A 75 -16.75 4.19 12.60
N ASP A 76 -17.33 4.90 13.59
CA ASP A 76 -17.17 6.33 13.77
C ASP A 76 -15.67 6.71 13.86
N ARG A 77 -15.25 7.79 13.19
CA ARG A 77 -13.90 8.38 13.25
C ARG A 77 -13.30 8.43 14.66
N ARG A 78 -14.12 8.54 15.69
CA ARG A 78 -13.71 8.56 17.10
C ARG A 78 -12.99 7.28 17.58
N TRP A 79 -13.15 6.17 16.87
CA TRP A 79 -12.47 4.91 17.18
C TRP A 79 -11.06 4.82 16.57
N PHE A 80 -10.77 5.64 15.56
CA PHE A 80 -9.48 5.66 14.87
C PHE A 80 -8.57 6.72 15.48
N LYS A 81 -7.91 6.37 16.59
CA LYS A 81 -7.01 7.30 17.29
C LYS A 81 -5.59 7.35 16.71
N ALA A 82 -5.19 6.33 15.97
CA ALA A 82 -3.86 6.26 15.38
C ALA A 82 -3.79 7.11 14.09
N VAL A 83 -2.72 7.87 13.96
CA VAL A 83 -2.50 8.77 12.81
C VAL A 83 -2.60 8.02 11.47
N GLY A 84 -2.04 6.80 11.40
CA GLY A 84 -2.13 5.99 10.19
C GLY A 84 -3.56 5.60 9.80
N GLN A 85 -4.42 5.34 10.79
CA GLN A 85 -5.84 5.03 10.53
C GLN A 85 -6.62 6.25 10.07
N GLN A 86 -6.37 7.42 10.67
CA GLN A 86 -6.97 8.67 10.22
C GLN A 86 -6.61 8.96 8.76
N ARG A 87 -5.36 8.71 8.40
CA ARG A 87 -4.86 8.86 7.04
C ARG A 87 -5.55 7.96 6.03
N LEU A 88 -5.80 6.69 6.38
CA LEU A 88 -6.57 5.77 5.51
C LEU A 88 -8.01 6.26 5.29
N LEU A 89 -8.65 6.85 6.31
CA LEU A 89 -9.96 7.46 6.15
C LEU A 89 -9.92 8.68 5.23
N GLU A 90 -8.92 9.54 5.39
CA GLU A 90 -8.73 10.70 4.51
C GLU A 90 -8.50 10.29 3.05
N LEU A 91 -7.73 9.22 2.81
CA LEU A 91 -7.55 8.67 1.47
C LEU A 91 -8.87 8.16 0.89
N ALA A 92 -9.68 7.45 1.68
CA ALA A 92 -10.99 6.97 1.25
C ALA A 92 -12.00 8.11 0.98
N GLU A 93 -11.80 9.28 1.57
CA GLU A 93 -12.56 10.49 1.25
C GLU A 93 -12.13 11.18 -0.03
N ARG A 94 -10.84 11.05 -0.41
CA ARG A 94 -10.32 11.57 -1.70
C ARG A 94 -10.92 10.83 -2.89
N GLY A 95 -11.20 9.54 -2.75
CA GLY A 95 -11.79 8.72 -3.79
C GLY A 95 -11.69 7.24 -3.44
N GLU A 96 -12.59 6.43 -3.97
CA GLU A 96 -12.61 4.99 -3.74
C GLU A 96 -11.46 4.28 -4.44
N VAL A 97 -11.09 4.75 -5.63
CA VAL A 97 -9.92 4.30 -6.39
C VAL A 97 -9.05 5.51 -6.67
N LEU A 98 -7.78 5.44 -6.31
CA LEU A 98 -6.78 6.47 -6.57
C LEU A 98 -5.69 5.88 -7.48
N ASP A 99 -4.93 6.77 -8.13
CA ASP A 99 -4.02 6.38 -9.20
C ASP A 99 -4.76 5.48 -10.23
N ASP A 100 -4.20 4.40 -10.69
CA ASP A 100 -4.90 3.50 -11.64
C ASP A 100 -5.74 2.43 -10.92
N ASN A 101 -5.25 1.89 -9.79
CA ASN A 101 -5.84 0.72 -9.14
C ASN A 101 -5.58 0.64 -7.62
N LEU A 102 -5.29 1.76 -6.99
CA LEU A 102 -5.14 1.84 -5.53
C LEU A 102 -6.54 1.95 -4.90
N TYR A 103 -7.06 0.85 -4.38
CA TYR A 103 -8.38 0.76 -3.75
C TYR A 103 -8.31 1.16 -2.28
N THR A 104 -9.06 2.20 -1.91
CA THR A 104 -9.01 2.83 -0.59
C THR A 104 -10.16 2.41 0.33
N ALA A 105 -11.24 1.86 -0.24
CA ALA A 105 -12.44 1.50 0.53
C ALA A 105 -12.18 0.57 1.73
N PRO A 106 -11.23 -0.38 1.71
CA PRO A 106 -10.90 -1.19 2.88
C PRO A 106 -10.51 -0.38 4.10
N GLY A 107 -9.89 0.78 3.91
CA GLY A 107 -9.47 1.69 4.98
C GLY A 107 -10.63 2.23 5.84
N LYS A 108 -11.87 2.22 5.31
CA LYS A 108 -13.08 2.66 6.04
C LYS A 108 -13.46 1.74 7.19
N TYR A 109 -13.09 0.46 7.08
CA TYR A 109 -13.59 -0.57 8.00
C TYR A 109 -12.59 -0.97 9.08
N GLY A 110 -11.39 -0.51 9.03
CA GLY A 110 -10.32 -0.55 10.04
C GLY A 110 -10.15 -1.83 10.83
N GLY A 111 -8.91 -2.17 11.11
CA GLY A 111 -8.53 -3.24 12.02
C GLY A 111 -8.02 -4.50 11.33
N GLY A 112 -6.78 -4.84 11.64
CA GLY A 112 -6.09 -6.02 11.11
C GLY A 112 -5.43 -5.81 9.74
N GLY A 113 -4.72 -6.82 9.25
CA GLY A 113 -3.88 -6.75 8.06
C GLY A 113 -4.58 -6.36 6.77
N ALA A 114 -5.88 -6.56 6.64
CA ALA A 114 -6.66 -6.23 5.45
C ALA A 114 -7.22 -4.79 5.42
N GLY A 115 -7.17 -4.07 6.54
CA GLY A 115 -7.75 -2.72 6.65
C GLY A 115 -6.85 -1.60 6.11
N THR A 116 -6.02 -1.87 5.10
CA THR A 116 -5.17 -0.89 4.42
C THR A 116 -5.71 -0.63 3.01
N THR A 117 -5.00 0.16 2.21
CA THR A 117 -5.23 0.28 0.77
C THR A 117 -4.76 -0.97 0.04
N TRP A 118 -5.41 -1.30 -1.07
CA TRP A 118 -5.07 -2.46 -1.90
C TRP A 118 -4.70 -2.03 -3.32
N LEU A 119 -3.67 -2.66 -3.90
CA LEU A 119 -3.51 -2.68 -5.36
C LEU A 119 -4.34 -3.84 -5.92
N VAL A 120 -5.31 -3.53 -6.77
CA VAL A 120 -6.28 -4.49 -7.29
C VAL A 120 -6.11 -4.62 -8.80
N GLY A 121 -6.01 -5.83 -9.32
CA GLY A 121 -5.95 -6.06 -10.76
C GLY A 121 -5.36 -7.40 -11.16
N SER A 122 -5.04 -7.53 -12.45
CA SER A 122 -4.19 -8.60 -12.94
C SER A 122 -2.76 -8.48 -12.40
N ALA A 123 -1.95 -9.50 -12.54
CA ALA A 123 -0.55 -9.43 -12.13
C ALA A 123 0.20 -8.32 -12.87
N GLU A 124 -0.12 -8.08 -14.15
CA GLU A 124 0.45 -7.03 -14.98
C GLU A 124 0.08 -5.63 -14.47
N ASP A 125 -1.20 -5.41 -14.11
CA ASP A 125 -1.66 -4.12 -13.57
C ASP A 125 -0.98 -3.80 -12.25
N VAL A 126 -0.91 -4.78 -11.35
CA VAL A 126 -0.25 -4.63 -10.05
C VAL A 126 1.26 -4.40 -10.23
N ALA A 127 1.91 -5.15 -11.15
CA ALA A 127 3.33 -4.94 -11.47
C ALA A 127 3.59 -3.53 -12.00
N LYS A 128 2.73 -3.03 -12.90
CA LYS A 128 2.83 -1.67 -13.43
C LYS A 128 2.76 -0.64 -12.30
N SER A 129 1.84 -0.79 -11.37
CA SER A 129 1.71 0.13 -10.24
C SER A 129 2.92 0.06 -9.29
N LEU A 130 3.42 -1.14 -8.98
CA LEU A 130 4.61 -1.29 -8.14
C LEU A 130 5.86 -0.65 -8.77
N ARG A 131 6.02 -0.74 -10.10
CA ARG A 131 7.12 -0.05 -10.80
C ARG A 131 7.05 1.47 -10.63
N ARG A 132 5.85 2.06 -10.67
CA ARG A 132 5.70 3.51 -10.41
C ARG A 132 6.17 3.89 -9.01
N TYR A 133 5.96 3.04 -8.00
CA TYR A 133 6.56 3.25 -6.67
C TYR A 133 8.08 3.07 -6.68
N GLN A 134 8.61 2.11 -7.45
CA GLN A 134 10.07 1.96 -7.63
C GLN A 134 10.68 3.22 -8.27
N ASP A 135 10.02 3.80 -9.27
CA ASP A 135 10.46 5.04 -9.94
C ASP A 135 10.51 6.24 -8.96
N LEU A 136 9.71 6.23 -7.90
CA LEU A 136 9.78 7.22 -6.83
C LEU A 136 10.92 6.95 -5.82
N GLY A 137 11.57 5.78 -5.87
CA GLY A 137 12.66 5.41 -4.97
C GLY A 137 12.27 4.42 -3.89
N ILE A 138 11.13 3.74 -3.98
CA ILE A 138 10.80 2.60 -3.10
C ILE A 138 11.65 1.40 -3.53
N THR A 139 12.44 0.87 -2.61
CA THR A 139 13.34 -0.27 -2.84
C THR A 139 12.87 -1.55 -2.14
N HIS A 140 12.03 -1.42 -1.13
CA HIS A 140 11.52 -2.55 -0.34
C HIS A 140 10.00 -2.64 -0.44
N PHE A 141 9.48 -3.84 -0.73
CA PHE A 141 8.04 -4.09 -0.76
C PHE A 141 7.65 -5.19 0.23
N ILE A 142 6.68 -4.91 1.10
CA ILE A 142 6.00 -5.90 1.93
C ILE A 142 4.61 -6.10 1.35
N LEU A 143 4.49 -7.15 0.53
CA LEU A 143 3.25 -7.51 -0.15
C LEU A 143 2.51 -8.56 0.68
N SER A 144 1.21 -8.40 0.81
CA SER A 144 0.37 -9.36 1.53
C SER A 144 -1.05 -9.38 0.98
N ASP A 145 -1.70 -10.53 1.09
CA ASP A 145 -3.14 -10.68 0.93
C ASP A 145 -3.60 -11.90 1.77
N THR A 146 -4.87 -12.15 1.85
CA THR A 146 -5.47 -13.28 2.58
C THR A 146 -6.38 -14.11 1.67
N PRO A 147 -6.37 -15.46 1.80
CA PRO A 147 -5.59 -16.30 2.74
C PRO A 147 -4.09 -16.30 2.43
N TYR A 148 -3.25 -16.12 3.45
CA TYR A 148 -1.81 -15.85 3.27
C TYR A 148 -1.08 -16.87 2.39
N ARG A 149 -1.35 -18.18 2.57
CA ARG A 149 -0.64 -19.24 1.84
C ARG A 149 -0.91 -19.16 0.35
N GLU A 150 -2.18 -19.12 -0.03
CA GLU A 150 -2.63 -19.11 -1.42
C GLU A 150 -2.18 -17.84 -2.13
N GLU A 151 -2.32 -16.71 -1.47
CA GLU A 151 -1.95 -15.42 -2.05
C GLU A 151 -0.43 -15.24 -2.13
N THR A 152 0.35 -15.78 -1.18
CA THR A 152 1.82 -15.79 -1.29
C THR A 152 2.29 -16.62 -2.49
N ILE A 153 1.66 -17.78 -2.75
CA ILE A 153 1.95 -18.59 -3.93
C ILE A 153 1.61 -17.80 -5.19
N ARG A 154 0.44 -17.16 -5.26
CA ARG A 154 0.01 -16.35 -6.40
C ARG A 154 0.98 -15.20 -6.69
N VAL A 155 1.40 -14.47 -5.66
CA VAL A 155 2.41 -13.42 -5.79
C VAL A 155 3.72 -13.99 -6.32
N GLY A 156 4.17 -15.14 -5.80
CA GLY A 156 5.38 -15.82 -6.23
C GLY A 156 5.35 -16.23 -7.69
N ASP A 157 4.24 -16.82 -8.13
CA ASP A 157 4.11 -17.42 -9.46
C ASP A 157 3.75 -16.39 -10.54
N GLN A 158 2.91 -15.40 -10.23
CA GLN A 158 2.37 -14.47 -11.23
C GLN A 158 3.02 -13.09 -11.19
N LEU A 159 3.28 -12.51 -10.00
CA LEU A 159 3.76 -11.14 -9.88
C LEU A 159 5.28 -11.00 -9.88
N LEU A 160 5.98 -11.81 -9.06
CA LEU A 160 7.44 -11.67 -8.92
C LEU A 160 8.21 -11.87 -10.22
N PRO A 161 7.84 -12.78 -11.15
CA PRO A 161 8.51 -12.89 -12.45
C PRO A 161 8.44 -11.60 -13.26
N LEU A 162 7.31 -10.88 -13.19
CA LEU A 162 7.12 -9.62 -13.91
C LEU A 162 8.01 -8.50 -13.35
N LEU A 163 8.29 -8.50 -12.05
CA LEU A 163 9.12 -7.47 -11.41
C LEU A 163 10.63 -7.73 -11.55
N LYS A 164 11.05 -8.99 -11.70
CA LYS A 164 12.47 -9.37 -11.81
C LYS A 164 13.05 -9.19 -13.22
N ASN A 165 12.22 -9.16 -14.24
CA ASN A 165 12.63 -9.10 -15.64
C ASN A 165 12.63 -7.67 -16.21
N SER A 166 12.75 -6.69 -15.37
CA SER A 166 12.71 -5.26 -15.73
C SER A 166 14.09 -4.63 -15.62
#